data_5db489438fea5069030c1db791a4e2b0
#
_entry.id   5db489438fea5069030c1db791a4e2b0
#
_cell.length_a   1.000
_cell.length_b   1.000
_cell.length_c   1.000
_cell.angle_alpha   90.00
_cell.angle_beta   90.00
_cell.angle_gamma   90.00
#
_symmetry.space_group_name_H-M   'P 1'
#
loop_
_entity.id
_entity.type
_entity.pdbx_description
1 polymer ?
#
loop_
_entity_poly.entity_id
_entity_poly.type
_entity_poly.pdbx_seq_one_letter_code
_entity_poly.pdbx_strand_id
1 'polypeptide(L)'
;TLEGENEWLRELAFLAEELDLWVHSGSVPVLSEHVPGRMANRSMLFDSSGQLAARYDKMHLFDVDLATGESWRESSAYVGGDAAVLVETPLGSMGLTICYDMRFPDLYSRLARGGARAFAVPAAFTVPTGKAHWHILLRARAIESAAFVIAAAQSGKHEDGRETYGHSLVVDPWGEVVYDGG
;
A
#
# COMPACT_ATOMS: atom_id res chain seq x y z
N THR A 1 -15.39 -8.71 7.26
CA THR A 1 -15.82 -9.74 6.28
C THR A 1 -14.62 -10.57 5.86
N LEU A 2 -14.85 -11.86 5.56
CA LEU A 2 -13.86 -12.69 4.87
C LEU A 2 -13.64 -12.11 3.47
N GLU A 3 -12.42 -12.25 2.93
CA GLU A 3 -12.05 -11.73 1.61
C GLU A 3 -13.05 -12.11 0.50
N GLY A 4 -13.44 -13.40 0.43
CA GLY A 4 -14.40 -13.91 -0.56
C GLY A 4 -15.84 -13.43 -0.40
N GLU A 5 -16.19 -12.79 0.73
CA GLU A 5 -17.53 -12.26 1.00
C GLU A 5 -17.60 -10.74 0.77
N ASN A 6 -16.48 -10.11 0.44
CA ASN A 6 -16.42 -8.67 0.23
C ASN A 6 -16.94 -8.32 -1.18
N GLU A 7 -18.13 -7.74 -1.23
CA GLU A 7 -18.82 -7.38 -2.48
C GLU A 7 -17.99 -6.39 -3.32
N TRP A 8 -17.36 -5.41 -2.68
CA TRP A 8 -16.51 -4.42 -3.34
C TRP A 8 -15.31 -5.07 -4.05
N LEU A 9 -14.69 -6.09 -3.45
CA LEU A 9 -13.58 -6.82 -4.10
C LEU A 9 -14.06 -7.62 -5.31
N ARG A 10 -15.27 -8.20 -5.24
CA ARG A 10 -15.87 -8.88 -6.40
C ARG A 10 -16.18 -7.91 -7.54
N GLU A 11 -16.65 -6.71 -7.21
CA GLU A 11 -16.86 -5.66 -8.20
C GLU A 11 -15.55 -5.22 -8.85
N LEU A 12 -14.45 -5.08 -8.08
CA LEU A 12 -13.13 -4.76 -8.64
C LEU A 12 -12.63 -5.87 -9.58
N ALA A 13 -12.80 -7.14 -9.21
CA ALA A 13 -12.43 -8.27 -10.06
C ALA A 13 -13.23 -8.26 -11.38
N PHE A 14 -14.54 -8.02 -11.29
CA PHE A 14 -15.41 -7.90 -12.46
C PHE A 14 -15.00 -6.72 -13.36
N LEU A 15 -14.71 -5.55 -12.78
CA LEU A 15 -14.26 -4.37 -13.53
C LEU A 15 -12.89 -4.60 -14.19
N ALA A 16 -11.98 -5.32 -13.53
CA ALA A 16 -10.69 -5.69 -14.10
C ALA A 16 -10.86 -6.51 -15.37
N GLU A 17 -11.76 -7.51 -15.35
CA GLU A 17 -12.10 -8.33 -16.51
C GLU A 17 -12.83 -7.52 -17.60
N GLU A 18 -13.86 -6.77 -17.24
CA GLU A 18 -14.67 -6.01 -18.22
C GLU A 18 -13.85 -4.97 -18.97
N LEU A 19 -12.89 -4.33 -18.29
CA LEU A 19 -12.07 -3.26 -18.85
C LEU A 19 -10.70 -3.75 -19.38
N ASP A 20 -10.39 -5.05 -19.27
CA ASP A 20 -9.08 -5.64 -19.62
C ASP A 20 -7.92 -4.90 -18.91
N LEU A 21 -8.07 -4.64 -17.61
CA LEU A 21 -7.12 -3.88 -16.81
C LEU A 21 -6.58 -4.70 -15.63
N TRP A 22 -5.32 -4.46 -15.28
CA TRP A 22 -4.78 -4.83 -13.98
C TRP A 22 -5.24 -3.82 -12.95
N VAL A 23 -5.85 -4.28 -11.85
CA VAL A 23 -6.43 -3.41 -10.82
C VAL A 23 -5.83 -3.73 -9.45
N HIS A 24 -5.17 -2.72 -8.87
CA HIS A 24 -4.69 -2.78 -7.49
C HIS A 24 -5.73 -2.17 -6.55
N SER A 25 -6.23 -2.95 -5.58
CA SER A 25 -7.33 -2.55 -4.70
C SER A 25 -7.00 -1.40 -3.72
N GLY A 26 -5.74 -0.99 -3.66
CA GLY A 26 -5.27 -0.27 -2.48
C GLY A 26 -5.14 -1.23 -1.29
N SER A 27 -5.60 -0.85 -0.10
CA SER A 27 -5.62 -1.76 1.05
C SER A 27 -6.95 -1.69 1.78
N VAL A 28 -7.42 -2.87 2.23
CA VAL A 28 -8.71 -3.02 2.92
C VAL A 28 -8.59 -3.89 4.17
N PRO A 29 -9.44 -3.64 5.20
CA PRO A 29 -9.51 -4.52 6.35
C PRO A 29 -10.22 -5.84 5.97
N VAL A 30 -9.56 -6.95 6.23
CA VAL A 30 -10.13 -8.30 6.10
C VAL A 30 -9.96 -9.06 7.42
N LEU A 31 -10.81 -10.04 7.70
CA LEU A 31 -10.61 -10.91 8.85
C LEU A 31 -9.32 -11.72 8.67
N SER A 32 -8.49 -11.77 9.71
CA SER A 32 -7.28 -12.57 9.70
C SER A 32 -7.61 -14.06 9.63
N GLU A 33 -6.97 -14.77 8.72
CA GLU A 33 -7.08 -16.23 8.60
C GLU A 33 -6.27 -16.94 9.71
N HIS A 34 -5.31 -16.24 10.34
CA HIS A 34 -4.36 -16.81 11.29
C HIS A 34 -4.70 -16.49 12.75
N VAL A 35 -5.37 -15.35 13.01
CA VAL A 35 -5.68 -14.90 14.36
C VAL A 35 -7.18 -14.58 14.47
N PRO A 36 -7.98 -15.46 15.08
CA PRO A 36 -9.42 -15.26 15.22
C PRO A 36 -9.77 -13.93 15.89
N GLY A 37 -10.76 -13.22 15.35
CA GLY A 37 -11.24 -11.94 15.88
C GLY A 37 -10.34 -10.74 15.61
N ARG A 38 -9.23 -10.91 14.86
CA ARG A 38 -8.34 -9.84 14.43
C ARG A 38 -8.48 -9.59 12.94
N MET A 39 -8.07 -8.42 12.49
CA MET A 39 -8.04 -8.05 11.07
C MET A 39 -6.61 -8.05 10.53
N ALA A 40 -6.48 -8.21 9.22
CA ALA A 40 -5.29 -7.86 8.45
C ALA A 40 -5.60 -6.65 7.57
N ASN A 41 -4.62 -5.78 7.37
CA ASN A 41 -4.69 -4.71 6.39
C ASN A 41 -4.12 -5.25 5.08
N ARG A 42 -5.01 -5.65 4.16
CA ARG A 42 -4.66 -6.44 2.98
C ARG A 42 -4.77 -5.64 1.69
N SER A 43 -3.74 -5.74 0.88
CA SER A 43 -3.69 -5.26 -0.49
C SER A 43 -3.86 -6.43 -1.46
N MET A 44 -4.61 -6.23 -2.52
CA MET A 44 -4.88 -7.24 -3.55
C MET A 44 -4.65 -6.67 -4.94
N LEU A 45 -4.11 -7.50 -5.82
CA LEU A 45 -3.91 -7.17 -7.23
C LEU A 45 -4.69 -8.18 -8.08
N PHE A 46 -5.60 -7.69 -8.88
CA PHE A 46 -6.34 -8.46 -9.87
C PHE A 46 -5.71 -8.28 -11.25
N ASP A 47 -5.59 -9.37 -12.00
CA ASP A 47 -5.15 -9.32 -13.39
C ASP A 47 -6.31 -8.93 -14.34
N SER A 48 -6.01 -8.76 -15.63
CA SER A 48 -7.00 -8.35 -16.63
C SER A 48 -8.07 -9.41 -16.94
N SER A 49 -7.97 -10.60 -16.37
CA SER A 49 -9.04 -11.62 -16.39
C SER A 49 -9.89 -11.63 -15.14
N GLY A 50 -9.69 -10.64 -14.22
CA GLY A 50 -10.38 -10.55 -12.95
C GLY A 50 -9.90 -11.54 -11.90
N GLN A 51 -8.83 -12.31 -12.18
CA GLN A 51 -8.30 -13.26 -11.21
C GLN A 51 -7.38 -12.55 -10.19
N LEU A 52 -7.38 -13.05 -8.95
CA LEU A 52 -6.48 -12.57 -7.91
C LEU A 52 -5.04 -13.03 -8.21
N ALA A 53 -4.22 -12.11 -8.74
CA ALA A 53 -2.82 -12.37 -9.06
C ALA A 53 -1.92 -12.38 -7.81
N ALA A 54 -2.18 -11.50 -6.85
CA ALA A 54 -1.43 -11.42 -5.59
C ALA A 54 -2.23 -10.78 -4.47
N ARG A 55 -1.85 -11.13 -3.22
CA ARG A 55 -2.29 -10.46 -2.00
C ARG A 55 -1.11 -10.23 -1.06
N TYR A 56 -1.16 -9.13 -0.32
CA TYR A 56 -0.14 -8.75 0.65
C TYR A 56 -0.79 -8.22 1.92
N ASP A 57 -0.44 -8.75 3.06
CA ASP A 57 -0.83 -8.24 4.37
C ASP A 57 0.27 -7.30 4.89
N LYS A 58 -0.12 -6.10 5.28
CA LYS A 58 0.78 -5.09 5.82
C LYS A 58 1.62 -5.65 6.95
N MET A 59 2.96 -5.58 6.80
CA MET A 59 3.89 -6.14 7.78
C MET A 59 4.08 -5.20 8.97
N HIS A 60 4.20 -3.90 8.73
CA HIS A 60 4.55 -2.92 9.76
C HIS A 60 3.32 -2.10 10.17
N LEU A 61 2.82 -2.38 11.35
CA LEU A 61 1.64 -1.72 11.91
C LEU A 61 1.97 -0.31 12.42
N PHE A 62 1.02 0.61 12.27
CA PHE A 62 1.18 2.01 12.64
C PHE A 62 0.85 2.22 14.12
N ASP A 63 1.84 1.96 14.99
CA ASP A 63 1.77 2.21 16.42
C ASP A 63 2.72 3.36 16.75
N VAL A 64 2.18 4.56 16.89
CA VAL A 64 2.98 5.78 17.08
C VAL A 64 2.30 6.76 18.05
N ASP A 65 3.12 7.54 18.74
CA ASP A 65 2.72 8.73 19.46
C ASP A 65 3.30 9.94 18.74
N LEU A 66 2.43 10.84 18.27
CA LEU A 66 2.85 12.04 17.57
C LEU A 66 3.07 13.19 18.55
N ALA A 67 3.97 14.10 18.22
CA ALA A 67 4.23 15.31 19.03
C ALA A 67 2.98 16.22 19.15
N THR A 68 1.99 16.04 18.28
CA THR A 68 0.68 16.70 18.35
C THR A 68 -0.22 16.19 19.47
N GLY A 69 0.16 15.10 20.15
CA GLY A 69 -0.63 14.40 21.17
C GLY A 69 -1.52 13.29 20.61
N GLU A 70 -1.55 13.10 19.30
CA GLU A 70 -2.25 11.97 18.67
C GLU A 70 -1.50 10.67 18.94
N SER A 71 -2.26 9.62 19.30
CA SER A 71 -1.74 8.27 19.54
C SER A 71 -2.48 7.27 18.66
N TRP A 72 -1.74 6.47 17.93
CA TRP A 72 -2.25 5.46 17.03
C TRP A 72 -1.79 4.07 17.47
N ARG A 73 -2.70 3.10 17.44
CA ARG A 73 -2.42 1.70 17.83
C ARG A 73 -3.12 0.76 16.85
N GLU A 74 -2.57 0.66 15.63
CA GLU A 74 -3.10 -0.24 14.61
C GLU A 74 -3.06 -1.70 15.11
N SER A 75 -2.04 -2.07 15.90
CA SER A 75 -1.90 -3.38 16.51
C SER A 75 -3.01 -3.73 17.52
N SER A 76 -3.84 -2.78 17.94
CA SER A 76 -4.99 -3.08 18.79
C SER A 76 -6.08 -3.89 18.08
N ALA A 77 -6.23 -3.72 16.75
CA ALA A 77 -7.26 -4.37 15.95
C ALA A 77 -6.69 -5.25 14.83
N TYR A 78 -5.48 -4.97 14.36
CA TYR A 78 -4.86 -5.66 13.22
C TYR A 78 -3.70 -6.56 13.66
N VAL A 79 -3.42 -7.57 12.83
CA VAL A 79 -2.20 -8.38 12.89
C VAL A 79 -1.32 -8.04 11.70
N GLY A 80 -0.02 -8.02 11.91
CA GLY A 80 0.96 -7.84 10.84
C GLY A 80 1.09 -9.09 9.98
N GLY A 81 1.36 -8.88 8.67
CA GLY A 81 1.80 -9.95 7.78
C GLY A 81 3.25 -10.35 8.06
N ASP A 82 3.68 -11.47 7.49
CA ASP A 82 5.01 -12.06 7.70
C ASP A 82 5.81 -12.27 6.40
N ALA A 83 5.22 -11.96 5.25
CA ALA A 83 5.79 -12.21 3.93
C ALA A 83 5.90 -10.96 3.06
N ALA A 84 7.08 -10.76 2.45
CA ALA A 84 7.26 -9.83 1.35
C ALA A 84 6.69 -10.44 0.07
N VAL A 85 5.93 -9.69 -0.71
CA VAL A 85 5.24 -10.17 -1.91
C VAL A 85 5.73 -9.45 -3.15
N LEU A 86 6.20 -10.24 -4.12
CA LEU A 86 6.48 -9.84 -5.50
C LEU A 86 5.46 -10.50 -6.42
N VAL A 87 5.04 -9.80 -7.45
CA VAL A 87 4.12 -10.30 -8.48
C VAL A 87 4.55 -9.81 -9.85
N GLU A 88 4.54 -10.70 -10.84
CA GLU A 88 4.80 -10.34 -12.23
C GLU A 88 3.56 -9.66 -12.83
N THR A 89 3.78 -8.49 -13.42
CA THR A 89 2.75 -7.68 -14.08
C THR A 89 3.22 -7.28 -15.48
N PRO A 90 2.34 -6.77 -16.33
CA PRO A 90 2.75 -6.22 -17.64
C PRO A 90 3.78 -5.07 -17.53
N LEU A 91 3.89 -4.42 -16.38
CA LEU A 91 4.89 -3.38 -16.10
C LEU A 91 6.22 -3.95 -15.55
N GLY A 92 6.32 -5.28 -15.42
CA GLY A 92 7.43 -5.98 -14.76
C GLY A 92 7.09 -6.39 -13.33
N SER A 93 8.08 -6.91 -12.62
CA SER A 93 7.92 -7.39 -11.25
C SER A 93 7.61 -6.26 -10.29
N MET A 94 6.48 -6.34 -9.58
CA MET A 94 5.98 -5.32 -8.66
C MET A 94 6.03 -5.82 -7.21
N GLY A 95 6.63 -5.04 -6.32
CA GLY A 95 6.60 -5.25 -4.88
C GLY A 95 5.36 -4.61 -4.26
N LEU A 96 4.61 -5.37 -3.46
CA LEU A 96 3.45 -4.85 -2.73
C LEU A 96 3.87 -4.39 -1.34
N THR A 97 3.50 -3.15 -1.00
CA THR A 97 3.70 -2.55 0.33
C THR A 97 2.46 -1.71 0.70
N ILE A 98 2.31 -1.33 1.97
CA ILE A 98 1.18 -0.51 2.42
C ILE A 98 1.68 0.58 3.37
N CYS A 99 1.49 1.85 2.98
CA CYS A 99 1.56 3.04 3.84
C CYS A 99 2.81 3.07 4.74
N TYR A 100 2.68 2.70 6.02
CA TYR A 100 3.76 2.76 7.03
C TYR A 100 4.97 1.88 6.70
N ASP A 101 4.80 0.84 5.87
CA ASP A 101 5.90 0.01 5.36
C ASP A 101 7.01 0.85 4.71
N MET A 102 6.67 2.02 4.14
CA MET A 102 7.67 2.90 3.51
C MET A 102 8.77 3.40 4.46
N ARG A 103 8.58 3.29 5.79
CA ARG A 103 9.60 3.63 6.78
C ARG A 103 10.61 2.53 7.03
N PHE A 104 10.41 1.35 6.47
CA PHE A 104 11.22 0.16 6.70
C PHE A 104 11.99 -0.23 5.44
N PRO A 105 13.23 0.28 5.27
CA PRO A 105 14.03 0.08 4.06
C PRO A 105 14.34 -1.39 3.77
N ASP A 106 14.40 -2.22 4.80
CA ASP A 106 14.71 -3.65 4.65
C ASP A 106 13.68 -4.40 3.80
N LEU A 107 12.38 -4.05 3.92
CA LEU A 107 11.33 -4.61 3.07
C LEU A 107 11.60 -4.26 1.59
N TYR A 108 11.83 -2.98 1.29
CA TYR A 108 12.11 -2.51 -0.08
C TYR A 108 13.39 -3.11 -0.65
N SER A 109 14.45 -3.17 0.15
CA SER A 109 15.72 -3.79 -0.23
C SER A 109 15.54 -5.30 -0.53
N ARG A 110 14.69 -5.99 0.22
CA ARG A 110 14.36 -7.39 -0.02
C ARG A 110 13.60 -7.58 -1.33
N LEU A 111 12.57 -6.75 -1.56
CA LEU A 111 11.79 -6.75 -2.79
C LEU A 111 12.66 -6.40 -4.01
N ALA A 112 13.53 -5.37 -3.91
CA ALA A 112 14.44 -4.98 -4.96
C ALA A 112 15.43 -6.10 -5.32
N ARG A 113 16.02 -6.77 -4.32
CA ARG A 113 16.88 -7.95 -4.54
C ARG A 113 16.11 -9.12 -5.15
N GLY A 114 14.81 -9.22 -4.91
CA GLY A 114 13.92 -10.17 -5.57
C GLY A 114 13.59 -9.81 -7.03
N GLY A 115 13.99 -8.63 -7.49
CA GLY A 115 13.81 -8.19 -8.88
C GLY A 115 12.69 -7.16 -9.09
N ALA A 116 12.17 -6.55 -8.00
CA ALA A 116 11.13 -5.52 -8.15
C ALA A 116 11.59 -4.38 -9.08
N ARG A 117 10.74 -4.03 -10.03
CA ARG A 117 10.88 -2.88 -10.93
C ARG A 117 10.00 -1.72 -10.52
N ALA A 118 8.96 -2.01 -9.74
CA ALA A 118 8.06 -1.01 -9.18
C ALA A 118 7.60 -1.44 -7.79
N PHE A 119 7.18 -0.48 -6.98
CA PHE A 119 6.52 -0.69 -5.70
C PHE A 119 5.15 -0.03 -5.70
N ALA A 120 4.12 -0.76 -5.28
CA ALA A 120 2.82 -0.20 -4.97
C ALA A 120 2.78 0.23 -3.49
N VAL A 121 2.35 1.46 -3.23
CA VAL A 121 2.31 2.05 -1.89
C VAL A 121 0.96 2.75 -1.67
N PRO A 122 -0.15 2.02 -1.53
CA PRO A 122 -1.42 2.63 -1.12
C PRO A 122 -1.30 3.18 0.30
N ALA A 123 -1.86 4.35 0.56
CA ALA A 123 -1.69 5.01 1.85
C ALA A 123 -2.85 5.94 2.23
N ALA A 124 -3.00 6.13 3.55
CA ALA A 124 -3.76 7.20 4.18
C ALA A 124 -2.84 7.88 5.21
N PHE A 125 -1.94 8.73 4.73
CA PHE A 125 -0.89 9.35 5.55
C PHE A 125 -1.44 10.55 6.30
N THR A 126 -1.10 10.73 7.58
CA THR A 126 -1.51 11.92 8.34
C THR A 126 -0.86 13.18 7.77
N VAL A 127 -1.54 14.31 7.83
CA VAL A 127 -1.05 15.58 7.28
C VAL A 127 0.31 16.00 7.86
N PRO A 128 0.54 15.95 9.20
CA PRO A 128 1.84 16.34 9.76
C PRO A 128 3.00 15.48 9.27
N THR A 129 2.83 14.15 9.27
CA THR A 129 3.87 13.22 8.83
C THR A 129 4.03 13.22 7.31
N GLY A 130 2.94 13.47 6.58
CA GLY A 130 2.95 13.60 5.13
C GLY A 130 3.81 14.78 4.67
N LYS A 131 3.56 15.97 5.22
CA LYS A 131 4.35 17.18 4.94
C LYS A 131 5.83 16.99 5.21
N ALA A 132 6.17 16.28 6.29
CA ALA A 132 7.56 16.10 6.69
C ALA A 132 8.28 14.98 5.93
N HIS A 133 7.59 13.89 5.55
CA HIS A 133 8.26 12.64 5.18
C HIS A 133 7.82 12.02 3.86
N TRP A 134 6.59 12.26 3.37
CA TRP A 134 5.99 11.53 2.27
C TRP A 134 6.87 11.50 1.02
N HIS A 135 7.13 12.67 0.45
CA HIS A 135 7.96 12.82 -0.76
C HIS A 135 9.39 12.32 -0.54
N ILE A 136 10.00 12.67 0.61
CA ILE A 136 11.38 12.32 0.91
C ILE A 136 11.56 10.81 0.96
N LEU A 137 10.68 10.11 1.69
CA LEU A 137 10.81 8.67 1.86
C LEU A 137 10.49 7.92 0.56
N LEU A 138 9.44 8.28 -0.18
CA LEU A 138 9.12 7.61 -1.46
C LEU A 138 10.23 7.79 -2.49
N ARG A 139 10.83 8.97 -2.58
CA ARG A 139 12.01 9.21 -3.40
C ARG A 139 13.22 8.38 -2.96
N ALA A 140 13.45 8.29 -1.66
CA ALA A 140 14.51 7.43 -1.12
C ALA A 140 14.30 5.97 -1.50
N ARG A 141 13.06 5.43 -1.37
CA ARG A 141 12.74 4.05 -1.77
C ARG A 141 12.98 3.81 -3.26
N ALA A 142 12.63 4.77 -4.12
CA ALA A 142 12.88 4.67 -5.55
C ALA A 142 14.39 4.64 -5.87
N ILE A 143 15.17 5.58 -5.31
CA ILE A 143 16.60 5.72 -5.57
C ILE A 143 17.39 4.49 -5.09
N GLU A 144 17.22 4.10 -3.83
CA GLU A 144 17.99 3.00 -3.23
C GLU A 144 17.68 1.64 -3.84
N SER A 145 16.48 1.49 -4.41
CA SER A 145 16.00 0.24 -5.03
C SER A 145 16.15 0.23 -6.55
N ALA A 146 16.51 1.34 -7.17
CA ALA A 146 16.52 1.55 -8.63
C ALA A 146 15.20 1.10 -9.29
N ALA A 147 14.06 1.43 -8.67
CA ALA A 147 12.73 1.01 -9.05
C ALA A 147 11.73 2.17 -9.01
N PHE A 148 10.64 2.07 -9.77
CA PHE A 148 9.55 3.04 -9.68
C PHE A 148 8.81 2.89 -8.34
N VAL A 149 8.24 4.00 -7.85
CA VAL A 149 7.28 4.00 -6.74
C VAL A 149 5.96 4.56 -7.24
N ILE A 150 4.87 3.80 -7.07
CA ILE A 150 3.51 4.18 -7.44
C ILE A 150 2.71 4.22 -6.15
N ALA A 151 2.45 5.43 -5.64
CA ALA A 151 1.83 5.66 -4.35
C ALA A 151 0.46 6.30 -4.52
N ALA A 152 -0.60 5.51 -4.34
CA ALA A 152 -1.98 6.00 -4.32
C ALA A 152 -2.35 6.42 -2.90
N ALA A 153 -2.64 7.70 -2.68
CA ALA A 153 -2.86 8.28 -1.36
C ALA A 153 -4.24 8.89 -1.21
N GLN A 154 -4.92 8.55 -0.13
CA GLN A 154 -6.16 9.23 0.24
C GLN A 154 -5.88 10.68 0.66
N SER A 155 -6.76 11.61 0.29
CA SER A 155 -6.66 13.03 0.62
C SER A 155 -7.94 13.57 1.27
N GLY A 156 -7.80 14.65 2.04
CA GLY A 156 -8.91 15.42 2.60
C GLY A 156 -9.37 14.93 3.97
N LYS A 157 -10.55 15.41 4.37
CA LYS A 157 -11.18 15.12 5.65
C LYS A 157 -12.10 13.92 5.54
N HIS A 158 -11.99 13.00 6.48
CA HIS A 158 -12.79 11.79 6.57
C HIS A 158 -13.88 11.94 7.63
N GLU A 159 -14.94 11.12 7.54
CA GLU A 159 -16.11 11.16 8.45
C GLU A 159 -15.74 10.96 9.92
N ASP A 160 -14.67 10.23 10.21
CA ASP A 160 -14.13 10.01 11.56
C ASP A 160 -13.31 11.18 12.11
N GLY A 161 -13.25 12.30 11.37
CA GLY A 161 -12.54 13.53 11.75
C GLY A 161 -11.06 13.54 11.41
N ARG A 162 -10.49 12.45 10.91
CA ARG A 162 -9.12 12.41 10.42
C ARG A 162 -8.96 13.25 9.17
N GLU A 163 -7.74 13.74 8.97
CA GLU A 163 -7.33 14.39 7.72
C GLU A 163 -6.10 13.69 7.16
N THR A 164 -6.12 13.38 5.86
CA THR A 164 -5.02 12.73 5.16
C THR A 164 -4.36 13.66 4.16
N TYR A 165 -3.07 13.43 3.95
CA TYR A 165 -2.17 14.35 3.26
C TYR A 165 -2.39 14.41 1.76
N GLY A 166 -2.87 13.32 1.14
CA GLY A 166 -2.99 13.23 -0.30
C GLY A 166 -1.64 13.01 -0.98
N HIS A 167 -1.43 13.72 -2.09
CA HIS A 167 -0.24 13.62 -2.92
C HIS A 167 -0.01 12.19 -3.41
N SER A 168 -0.97 11.65 -4.18
CA SER A 168 -0.69 10.44 -4.95
C SER A 168 0.50 10.68 -5.87
N LEU A 169 1.56 9.88 -5.73
CA LEU A 169 2.83 10.11 -6.39
C LEU A 169 3.21 8.96 -7.33
N VAL A 170 3.87 9.32 -8.44
CA VAL A 170 4.74 8.40 -9.18
C VAL A 170 6.16 8.96 -9.15
N VAL A 171 7.10 8.14 -8.68
CA VAL A 171 8.52 8.49 -8.59
C VAL A 171 9.30 7.51 -9.45
N ASP A 172 10.21 8.02 -10.28
CA ASP A 172 11.07 7.21 -11.12
C ASP A 172 12.28 6.64 -10.35
N PRO A 173 13.07 5.71 -10.93
CA PRO A 173 14.24 5.12 -10.27
C PRO A 173 15.36 6.12 -9.94
N TRP A 174 15.35 7.32 -10.54
CA TRP A 174 16.30 8.38 -10.24
C TRP A 174 15.85 9.24 -9.06
N GLY A 175 14.61 9.04 -8.58
CA GLY A 175 13.99 9.81 -7.50
C GLY A 175 13.32 11.09 -7.99
N GLU A 176 13.07 11.24 -9.28
CA GLU A 176 12.29 12.33 -9.84
C GLU A 176 10.81 12.05 -9.64
N VAL A 177 10.07 13.04 -9.12
CA VAL A 177 8.62 12.97 -9.03
C VAL A 177 8.04 13.27 -10.41
N VAL A 178 7.62 12.22 -11.12
CA VAL A 178 7.07 12.34 -12.47
C VAL A 178 5.55 12.63 -12.48
N TYR A 179 4.89 12.38 -11.36
CA TYR A 179 3.48 12.75 -11.14
C TYR A 179 3.24 13.05 -9.67
N ASP A 180 2.47 14.10 -9.39
CA ASP A 180 1.94 14.46 -8.08
C ASP A 180 0.48 14.91 -8.25
N GLY A 181 -0.44 14.20 -7.59
CA GLY A 181 -1.88 14.42 -7.68
C GLY A 181 -2.44 15.43 -6.68
N GLY A 182 -1.60 16.03 -5.80
CA GLY A 182 -2.00 17.01 -4.79
C GLY A 182 -2.63 16.42 -3.55
#